data_29d9bee90ea56f17e4b5332f897691b8
#
_entry.id   29d9bee90ea56f17e4b5332f897691b8
#
_cell.length_a   1.000
_cell.length_b   1.000
_cell.length_c   1.000
_cell.angle_alpha   90.00
_cell.angle_beta   90.00
_cell.angle_gamma   90.00
#
_symmetry.space_group_name_H-M   'P 1'
#
loop_
_entity.id
_entity.type
_entity.pdbx_description
1 polymer ?
#
loop_
_entity_poly.entity_id
_entity_poly.type
_entity_poly.pdbx_seq_one_letter_code
_entity_poly.pdbx_strand_id
1 'polypeptide(L)'
;MAADSIAETPAAAPDARYQVLVVGLLSLNFGILFFDRNALSFLMPFVKPDLGLSNTQVGLASSSLSLSWALAALFVGAAADRGGHRKAYLLGATLAFSLCSFLTGLATSFAMLLGARLLMGFAEGGVNPISQSITALAVRPERRGLAMGVMQNFGSNLLGSFAAPVLLVGFAAAWGWQRAFFLAGIPGLVSAWLLWRFVREPGSAAIQSPVLKEPLASRLGQIMRHRNMVLCAIISILLVSYLVICWSFAPLFLTQVRGFSPRSMSWLMGTLGISATVTSFVVSGISDRIGRRPVMIFTSYLGVILPLGALYYGGSTWILAGMFFFGWALTGLFPLFMGTIPSESVAARHMTTAMALVMGTGEVFGGVLSPTLAGWAADRSGLAAPLWIMFGLCITAGTLALGLSETAPVKQTR
;
A
#
# COMPACT_ATOMS: atom_id res chain seq x y z
N MET A 1 43.52 -22.95 -31.06
CA MET A 1 42.13 -22.62 -31.32
C MET A 1 41.66 -21.74 -30.14
N ALA A 2 41.67 -20.45 -30.34
CA ALA A 2 41.25 -19.45 -29.35
C ALA A 2 39.71 -19.40 -29.34
N ALA A 3 39.10 -19.65 -28.22
CA ALA A 3 37.69 -19.41 -27.99
C ALA A 3 37.50 -17.89 -27.78
N ASP A 4 36.98 -17.24 -28.83
CA ASP A 4 36.50 -15.85 -28.73
C ASP A 4 35.39 -15.78 -27.64
N SER A 5 35.76 -15.26 -26.50
CA SER A 5 34.78 -14.78 -25.50
C SER A 5 34.14 -13.52 -26.09
N ILE A 6 32.95 -13.67 -26.68
CA ILE A 6 32.09 -12.53 -27.00
C ILE A 6 31.75 -11.86 -25.69
N ALA A 7 32.53 -10.86 -25.30
CA ALA A 7 32.18 -9.94 -24.24
C ALA A 7 30.94 -9.16 -24.73
N GLU A 8 29.76 -9.57 -24.25
CA GLU A 8 28.53 -8.78 -24.45
C GLU A 8 28.80 -7.38 -23.91
N THR A 9 28.88 -6.41 -24.79
CA THR A 9 29.01 -4.99 -24.46
C THR A 9 27.80 -4.64 -23.58
N PRO A 10 28.01 -4.14 -22.34
CA PRO A 10 26.88 -3.76 -21.47
C PRO A 10 26.02 -2.75 -22.21
N ALA A 11 24.74 -3.05 -22.41
CA ALA A 11 23.81 -2.14 -23.06
C ALA A 11 23.93 -0.76 -22.41
N ALA A 12 24.18 0.28 -23.20
CA ALA A 12 24.38 1.64 -22.73
C ALA A 12 23.20 2.05 -21.84
N ALA A 13 23.50 2.52 -20.62
CA ALA A 13 22.49 2.93 -19.68
C ALA A 13 21.57 3.98 -20.34
N PRO A 14 20.23 3.84 -20.22
CA PRO A 14 19.27 4.77 -20.83
C PRO A 14 19.59 6.22 -20.46
N ASP A 15 19.29 7.15 -21.38
CA ASP A 15 19.45 8.59 -21.15
C ASP A 15 18.77 9.03 -19.83
N ALA A 16 19.39 9.95 -19.10
CA ALA A 16 18.88 10.46 -17.83
C ALA A 16 17.45 11.02 -17.96
N ARG A 17 17.14 11.64 -19.09
CA ARG A 17 15.77 12.14 -19.38
C ARG A 17 14.77 11.00 -19.48
N TYR A 18 15.13 9.90 -20.10
CA TYR A 18 14.27 8.73 -20.19
C TYR A 18 14.07 8.06 -18.84
N GLN A 19 15.11 7.99 -17.98
CA GLN A 19 15.00 7.46 -16.62
C GLN A 19 13.97 8.25 -15.79
N VAL A 20 14.06 9.59 -15.81
CA VAL A 20 13.10 10.46 -15.11
C VAL A 20 11.68 10.30 -15.66
N LEU A 21 11.53 10.25 -16.99
CA LEU A 21 10.24 10.06 -17.64
C LEU A 21 9.59 8.74 -17.24
N VAL A 22 10.31 7.63 -17.27
CA VAL A 22 9.79 6.30 -16.92
C VAL A 22 9.38 6.25 -15.45
N VAL A 23 10.25 6.72 -14.54
CA VAL A 23 9.93 6.76 -13.10
C VAL A 23 8.72 7.65 -12.84
N GLY A 24 8.61 8.80 -13.49
CA GLY A 24 7.48 9.71 -13.37
C GLY A 24 6.16 9.07 -13.86
N LEU A 25 6.18 8.40 -15.03
CA LEU A 25 5.01 7.73 -15.59
C LEU A 25 4.59 6.52 -14.74
N LEU A 26 5.54 5.73 -14.24
CA LEU A 26 5.23 4.60 -13.35
C LEU A 26 4.70 5.07 -11.99
N SER A 27 5.24 6.18 -11.45
CA SER A 27 4.72 6.81 -10.23
C SER A 27 3.30 7.36 -10.44
N LEU A 28 3.04 8.00 -11.57
CA LEU A 28 1.71 8.45 -11.95
C LEU A 28 0.73 7.29 -12.05
N ASN A 29 1.10 6.22 -12.76
CA ASN A 29 0.27 5.03 -12.92
C ASN A 29 -0.05 4.37 -11.56
N PHE A 30 0.95 4.27 -10.69
CA PHE A 30 0.78 3.72 -9.35
C PHE A 30 -0.09 4.63 -8.47
N GLY A 31 0.04 5.95 -8.64
CA GLY A 31 -0.84 6.92 -8.00
C GLY A 31 -2.29 6.82 -8.45
N ILE A 32 -2.52 6.65 -9.74
CA ILE A 32 -3.86 6.46 -10.33
C ILE A 32 -4.47 5.13 -9.86
N LEU A 33 -3.67 4.06 -9.78
CA LEU A 33 -4.12 2.79 -9.21
C LEU A 33 -4.63 2.98 -7.78
N PHE A 34 -3.87 3.67 -6.91
CA PHE A 34 -4.30 3.93 -5.53
C PHE A 34 -5.46 4.93 -5.45
N PHE A 35 -5.57 5.87 -6.38
CA PHE A 35 -6.71 6.78 -6.50
C PHE A 35 -8.01 5.99 -6.72
N ASP A 36 -7.99 5.02 -7.62
CA ASP A 36 -9.13 4.16 -7.92
C ASP A 36 -9.39 3.12 -6.81
N ARG A 37 -8.34 2.44 -6.34
CA ARG A 37 -8.41 1.46 -5.25
C ARG A 37 -9.06 2.03 -4.00
N ASN A 38 -8.67 3.24 -3.59
CA ASN A 38 -9.15 3.89 -2.39
C ASN A 38 -10.54 4.55 -2.57
N ALA A 39 -10.99 4.71 -3.82
CA ALA A 39 -12.28 5.35 -4.13
C ALA A 39 -13.44 4.75 -3.34
N LEU A 40 -13.54 3.42 -3.24
CA LEU A 40 -14.63 2.78 -2.51
C LEU A 40 -14.62 3.15 -1.03
N SER A 41 -13.46 3.22 -0.39
CA SER A 41 -13.34 3.59 1.02
C SER A 41 -13.90 4.99 1.31
N PHE A 42 -13.56 5.95 0.46
CA PHE A 42 -14.03 7.33 0.61
C PHE A 42 -15.49 7.52 0.19
N LEU A 43 -15.95 6.74 -0.80
CA LEU A 43 -17.32 6.78 -1.28
C LEU A 43 -18.27 5.88 -0.49
N MET A 44 -17.76 5.08 0.45
CA MET A 44 -18.57 4.15 1.24
C MET A 44 -19.72 4.82 2.01
N PRO A 45 -19.60 6.05 2.54
CA PRO A 45 -20.73 6.75 3.13
C PRO A 45 -21.93 6.96 2.20
N PHE A 46 -21.70 6.99 0.87
CA PHE A 46 -22.76 7.09 -0.14
C PHE A 46 -23.20 5.71 -0.63
N VAL A 47 -22.25 4.79 -0.85
CA VAL A 47 -22.51 3.43 -1.38
C VAL A 47 -23.27 2.57 -0.38
N LYS A 48 -22.89 2.62 0.90
CA LYS A 48 -23.47 1.76 1.95
C LYS A 48 -24.99 1.93 2.10
N PRO A 49 -25.54 3.14 2.24
CA PRO A 49 -26.98 3.32 2.35
C PRO A 49 -27.71 3.00 1.05
N ASP A 50 -27.13 3.29 -0.13
CA ASP A 50 -27.74 3.07 -1.43
C ASP A 50 -27.90 1.58 -1.76
N LEU A 51 -26.88 0.77 -1.45
CA LEU A 51 -26.90 -0.68 -1.64
C LEU A 51 -27.36 -1.48 -0.40
N GLY A 52 -27.74 -0.81 0.71
CA GLY A 52 -28.18 -1.45 1.94
C GLY A 52 -27.15 -2.36 2.60
N LEU A 53 -25.85 -1.98 2.56
CA LEU A 53 -24.77 -2.84 3.02
C LEU A 53 -24.65 -2.89 4.55
N SER A 54 -24.40 -4.09 5.10
CA SER A 54 -23.92 -4.24 6.48
C SER A 54 -22.45 -3.80 6.61
N ASN A 55 -21.99 -3.55 7.84
CA ASN A 55 -20.58 -3.22 8.07
C ASN A 55 -19.67 -4.42 7.77
N THR A 56 -20.14 -5.66 7.99
CA THR A 56 -19.45 -6.88 7.57
C THR A 56 -19.24 -6.92 6.06
N GLN A 57 -20.25 -6.55 5.27
CA GLN A 57 -20.15 -6.48 3.82
C GLN A 57 -19.17 -5.41 3.35
N VAL A 58 -19.10 -4.26 4.04
CA VAL A 58 -18.06 -3.23 3.80
C VAL A 58 -16.66 -3.82 4.01
N GLY A 59 -16.47 -4.52 5.13
CA GLY A 59 -15.20 -5.20 5.41
C GLY A 59 -14.86 -6.27 4.36
N LEU A 60 -15.85 -7.10 3.95
CA LEU A 60 -15.67 -8.11 2.91
C LEU A 60 -15.27 -7.52 1.56
N ALA A 61 -15.83 -6.37 1.17
CA ALA A 61 -15.44 -5.69 -0.07
C ALA A 61 -13.97 -5.25 -0.06
N SER A 62 -13.46 -4.77 1.09
CA SER A 62 -12.05 -4.43 1.27
C SER A 62 -11.16 -5.68 1.30
N SER A 63 -11.57 -6.71 2.03
CA SER A 63 -10.87 -8.00 2.14
C SER A 63 -10.75 -8.73 0.81
N SER A 64 -11.80 -8.72 -0.01
CA SER A 64 -11.83 -9.39 -1.31
C SER A 64 -10.82 -8.80 -2.29
N LEU A 65 -10.70 -7.47 -2.32
CA LEU A 65 -9.70 -6.78 -3.14
C LEU A 65 -8.28 -7.14 -2.68
N SER A 66 -8.01 -7.11 -1.37
CA SER A 66 -6.70 -7.45 -0.82
C SER A 66 -6.31 -8.90 -1.10
N LEU A 67 -7.27 -9.83 -1.00
CA LEU A 67 -7.05 -11.25 -1.29
C LEU A 67 -6.68 -11.48 -2.76
N SER A 68 -7.50 -10.96 -3.68
CA SER A 68 -7.25 -11.13 -5.11
C SER A 68 -5.99 -10.42 -5.57
N TRP A 69 -5.68 -9.25 -4.99
CA TRP A 69 -4.42 -8.52 -5.21
C TRP A 69 -3.19 -9.34 -4.81
N ALA A 70 -3.21 -9.93 -3.61
CA ALA A 70 -2.11 -10.77 -3.11
C ALA A 70 -1.89 -12.01 -3.99
N LEU A 71 -2.96 -12.69 -4.39
CA LEU A 71 -2.88 -13.84 -5.29
C LEU A 71 -2.34 -13.42 -6.67
N ALA A 72 -2.87 -12.36 -7.26
CA ALA A 72 -2.46 -11.90 -8.57
C ALA A 72 -1.00 -11.43 -8.60
N ALA A 73 -0.50 -10.80 -7.52
CA ALA A 73 0.90 -10.38 -7.43
C ALA A 73 1.86 -11.55 -7.64
N LEU A 74 1.52 -12.75 -7.11
CA LEU A 74 2.32 -13.96 -7.27
C LEU A 74 2.25 -14.51 -8.71
N PHE A 75 1.06 -14.61 -9.29
CA PHE A 75 0.88 -15.24 -10.60
C PHE A 75 1.28 -14.32 -11.76
N VAL A 76 0.85 -13.06 -11.72
CA VAL A 76 1.09 -12.09 -12.80
C VAL A 76 2.56 -11.67 -12.83
N GLY A 77 3.19 -11.46 -11.67
CA GLY A 77 4.62 -11.18 -11.58
C GLY A 77 5.44 -12.29 -12.20
N ALA A 78 5.17 -13.56 -11.84
CA ALA A 78 5.86 -14.72 -12.39
C ALA A 78 5.62 -14.90 -13.90
N ALA A 79 4.42 -14.60 -14.40
CA ALA A 79 4.11 -14.69 -15.83
C ALA A 79 4.83 -13.60 -16.62
N ALA A 80 4.88 -12.36 -16.09
CA ALA A 80 5.59 -11.25 -16.74
C ALA A 80 7.10 -11.49 -16.83
N ASP A 81 7.68 -12.12 -15.80
CA ASP A 81 9.12 -12.46 -15.79
C ASP A 81 9.46 -13.56 -16.81
N ARG A 82 8.59 -14.56 -16.99
CA ARG A 82 8.79 -15.63 -17.98
C ARG A 82 8.56 -15.16 -19.41
N GLY A 83 7.55 -14.32 -19.62
CA GLY A 83 7.14 -13.88 -20.95
C GLY A 83 8.02 -12.79 -21.56
N GLY A 84 8.81 -12.07 -20.78
CA GLY A 84 9.64 -10.95 -21.24
C GLY A 84 8.86 -9.72 -21.76
N HIS A 85 7.53 -9.72 -21.70
CA HIS A 85 6.65 -8.66 -22.22
C HIS A 85 6.08 -7.80 -21.08
N ARG A 86 6.97 -7.25 -20.24
CA ARG A 86 6.58 -6.50 -19.01
C ARG A 86 5.68 -5.30 -19.29
N LYS A 87 5.96 -4.55 -20.36
CA LYS A 87 5.13 -3.43 -20.79
C LYS A 87 3.71 -3.88 -21.16
N ALA A 88 3.57 -4.97 -21.93
CA ALA A 88 2.26 -5.47 -22.33
C ALA A 88 1.41 -5.91 -21.12
N TYR A 89 2.02 -6.61 -20.15
CA TYR A 89 1.34 -6.97 -18.90
C TYR A 89 0.93 -5.74 -18.09
N LEU A 90 1.81 -4.73 -17.98
CA LEU A 90 1.49 -3.48 -17.27
C LEU A 90 0.34 -2.73 -17.93
N LEU A 91 0.32 -2.65 -19.26
CA LEU A 91 -0.77 -2.03 -20.02
C LEU A 91 -2.09 -2.78 -19.82
N GLY A 92 -2.07 -4.10 -19.95
CA GLY A 92 -3.24 -4.95 -19.72
C GLY A 92 -3.80 -4.78 -18.32
N ALA A 93 -2.93 -4.78 -17.30
CA ALA A 93 -3.30 -4.56 -15.91
C ALA A 93 -3.92 -3.16 -15.69
N THR A 94 -3.30 -2.11 -16.27
CA THR A 94 -3.79 -0.73 -16.16
C THR A 94 -5.16 -0.55 -16.83
N LEU A 95 -5.37 -1.10 -18.00
CA LEU A 95 -6.68 -1.09 -18.67
C LEU A 95 -7.72 -1.89 -17.88
N ALA A 96 -7.33 -3.06 -17.36
CA ALA A 96 -8.24 -3.93 -16.62
C ALA A 96 -8.72 -3.28 -15.32
N PHE A 97 -7.85 -2.69 -14.48
CA PHE A 97 -8.32 -2.02 -13.26
C PHE A 97 -9.19 -0.80 -13.58
N SER A 98 -8.86 -0.04 -14.63
CA SER A 98 -9.70 1.10 -15.07
C SER A 98 -11.10 0.64 -15.47
N LEU A 99 -11.21 -0.48 -16.20
CA LEU A 99 -12.51 -1.07 -16.55
C LEU A 99 -13.26 -1.57 -15.30
N CYS A 100 -12.56 -2.13 -14.31
CA CYS A 100 -13.17 -2.53 -13.04
C CYS A 100 -13.74 -1.35 -12.25
N SER A 101 -13.17 -0.15 -12.40
CA SER A 101 -13.76 1.07 -11.84
C SER A 101 -15.14 1.38 -12.45
N PHE A 102 -15.28 1.30 -13.76
CA PHE A 102 -16.59 1.45 -14.42
C PHE A 102 -17.56 0.36 -13.97
N LEU A 103 -17.11 -0.90 -13.84
CA LEU A 103 -17.96 -1.99 -13.31
C LEU A 103 -18.40 -1.72 -11.87
N THR A 104 -17.53 -1.14 -11.04
CA THR A 104 -17.89 -0.73 -9.68
C THR A 104 -18.97 0.36 -9.69
N GLY A 105 -18.87 1.34 -10.58
CA GLY A 105 -19.87 2.39 -10.75
C GLY A 105 -21.24 1.88 -11.27
N LEU A 106 -21.26 0.70 -11.91
CA LEU A 106 -22.49 0.05 -12.38
C LEU A 106 -23.09 -0.91 -11.33
N ALA A 107 -22.48 -1.07 -10.16
CA ALA A 107 -22.93 -2.03 -9.16
C ALA A 107 -24.31 -1.65 -8.60
N THR A 108 -25.25 -2.58 -8.67
CA THR A 108 -26.62 -2.46 -8.13
C THR A 108 -26.88 -3.41 -6.97
N SER A 109 -25.89 -4.23 -6.60
CA SER A 109 -25.98 -5.19 -5.52
C SER A 109 -24.61 -5.42 -4.86
N PHE A 110 -24.62 -5.96 -3.64
CA PHE A 110 -23.39 -6.37 -2.96
C PHE A 110 -22.59 -7.41 -3.77
N ALA A 111 -23.25 -8.37 -4.38
CA ALA A 111 -22.58 -9.41 -5.17
C ALA A 111 -21.83 -8.83 -6.38
N MET A 112 -22.44 -7.87 -7.07
CA MET A 112 -21.79 -7.17 -8.18
C MET A 112 -20.61 -6.30 -7.71
N LEU A 113 -20.78 -5.58 -6.60
CA LEU A 113 -19.70 -4.82 -5.97
C LEU A 113 -18.54 -5.72 -5.58
N LEU A 114 -18.82 -6.86 -4.93
CA LEU A 114 -17.81 -7.84 -4.51
C LEU A 114 -17.07 -8.42 -5.71
N GLY A 115 -17.79 -8.79 -6.76
CA GLY A 115 -17.20 -9.28 -8.01
C GLY A 115 -16.27 -8.24 -8.67
N ALA A 116 -16.71 -6.98 -8.74
CA ALA A 116 -15.89 -5.89 -9.26
C ALA A 116 -14.61 -5.69 -8.42
N ARG A 117 -14.68 -5.81 -7.08
CA ARG A 117 -13.51 -5.73 -6.18
C ARG A 117 -12.53 -6.89 -6.38
N LEU A 118 -13.03 -8.12 -6.54
CA LEU A 118 -12.19 -9.29 -6.84
C LEU A 118 -11.45 -9.12 -8.17
N LEU A 119 -12.17 -8.71 -9.21
CA LEU A 119 -11.57 -8.46 -10.54
C LEU A 119 -10.56 -7.31 -10.49
N MET A 120 -10.87 -6.22 -9.80
CA MET A 120 -9.97 -5.09 -9.64
C MET A 120 -8.69 -5.49 -8.90
N GLY A 121 -8.78 -6.20 -7.77
CA GLY A 121 -7.59 -6.66 -7.06
C GLY A 121 -6.73 -7.59 -7.91
N PHE A 122 -7.33 -8.47 -8.70
CA PHE A 122 -6.61 -9.32 -9.63
C PHE A 122 -5.89 -8.50 -10.73
N ALA A 123 -6.54 -7.48 -11.27
CA ALA A 123 -5.94 -6.60 -12.26
C ALA A 123 -4.78 -5.76 -11.69
N GLU A 124 -4.92 -5.26 -10.45
CA GLU A 124 -3.92 -4.41 -9.80
C GLU A 124 -2.68 -5.18 -9.32
N GLY A 125 -2.82 -6.47 -8.93
CA GLY A 125 -1.77 -7.21 -8.23
C GLY A 125 -0.45 -7.33 -8.99
N GLY A 126 -0.50 -7.34 -10.33
CA GLY A 126 0.68 -7.37 -11.18
C GLY A 126 1.39 -6.03 -11.37
N VAL A 127 0.70 -4.91 -11.11
CA VAL A 127 1.23 -3.57 -11.44
C VAL A 127 2.50 -3.23 -10.67
N ASN A 128 2.54 -3.51 -9.37
CA ASN A 128 3.68 -3.17 -8.52
C ASN A 128 4.95 -3.96 -8.90
N PRO A 129 4.96 -5.30 -8.92
CA PRO A 129 6.17 -6.06 -9.26
C PRO A 129 6.66 -5.78 -10.68
N ILE A 130 5.76 -5.57 -11.64
CA ILE A 130 6.14 -5.23 -13.02
C ILE A 130 6.75 -3.82 -13.06
N SER A 131 6.16 -2.83 -12.41
CA SER A 131 6.69 -1.47 -12.36
C SER A 131 8.05 -1.41 -11.68
N GLN A 132 8.27 -2.17 -10.61
CA GLN A 132 9.58 -2.32 -9.97
C GLN A 132 10.61 -2.94 -10.93
N SER A 133 10.22 -3.99 -11.65
CA SER A 133 11.09 -4.65 -12.64
C SER A 133 11.49 -3.69 -13.77
N ILE A 134 10.53 -2.94 -14.32
CA ILE A 134 10.82 -1.92 -15.38
C ILE A 134 11.74 -0.83 -14.81
N THR A 135 11.49 -0.34 -13.59
CA THR A 135 12.33 0.67 -12.94
C THR A 135 13.75 0.17 -12.73
N ALA A 136 13.92 -1.08 -12.26
CA ALA A 136 15.23 -1.69 -12.03
C ALA A 136 16.06 -1.82 -13.32
N LEU A 137 15.41 -2.08 -14.45
CA LEU A 137 16.05 -2.20 -15.75
C LEU A 137 16.30 -0.85 -16.43
N ALA A 138 15.44 0.13 -16.20
CA ALA A 138 15.54 1.44 -16.83
C ALA A 138 16.44 2.43 -16.09
N VAL A 139 16.70 2.23 -14.79
CA VAL A 139 17.42 3.18 -13.93
C VAL A 139 18.79 2.63 -13.54
N ARG A 140 19.79 3.50 -13.54
CA ARG A 140 21.16 3.19 -13.11
C ARG A 140 21.19 2.66 -11.68
N PRO A 141 22.07 1.69 -11.35
CA PRO A 141 22.14 1.06 -10.02
C PRO A 141 22.20 2.06 -8.87
N GLU A 142 22.97 3.15 -9.01
CA GLU A 142 23.20 4.15 -7.96
C GLU A 142 21.94 4.95 -7.58
N ARG A 143 20.94 5.00 -8.48
CA ARG A 143 19.69 5.78 -8.31
C ARG A 143 18.45 4.90 -8.16
N ARG A 144 18.58 3.57 -8.22
CA ARG A 144 17.44 2.64 -8.15
C ARG A 144 16.64 2.77 -6.88
N GLY A 145 17.29 2.91 -5.74
CA GLY A 145 16.60 3.06 -4.45
C GLY A 145 15.68 4.29 -4.42
N LEU A 146 16.20 5.45 -4.84
CA LEU A 146 15.39 6.67 -4.93
C LEU A 146 14.25 6.52 -5.95
N ALA A 147 14.54 5.95 -7.13
CA ALA A 147 13.55 5.73 -8.18
C ALA A 147 12.42 4.81 -7.73
N MET A 148 12.72 3.72 -7.00
CA MET A 148 11.73 2.81 -6.41
C MET A 148 10.88 3.55 -5.36
N GLY A 149 11.51 4.34 -4.49
CA GLY A 149 10.79 5.13 -3.49
C GLY A 149 9.83 6.14 -4.11
N VAL A 150 10.28 6.87 -5.15
CA VAL A 150 9.43 7.83 -5.89
C VAL A 150 8.29 7.09 -6.61
N MET A 151 8.60 6.00 -7.30
CA MET A 151 7.61 5.22 -8.06
C MET A 151 6.49 4.70 -7.15
N GLN A 152 6.82 4.17 -5.96
CA GLN A 152 5.83 3.58 -5.08
C GLN A 152 5.08 4.58 -4.20
N ASN A 153 5.78 5.57 -3.63
CA ASN A 153 5.20 6.37 -2.54
C ASN A 153 4.71 7.74 -2.99
N PHE A 154 5.38 8.39 -3.95
CA PHE A 154 5.02 9.75 -4.31
C PHE A 154 3.62 9.81 -4.94
N GLY A 155 3.38 9.05 -6.01
CA GLY A 155 2.09 9.03 -6.69
C GLY A 155 0.97 8.47 -5.81
N SER A 156 1.20 7.35 -5.11
CA SER A 156 0.18 6.69 -4.28
C SER A 156 -0.30 7.57 -3.13
N ASN A 157 0.59 8.29 -2.46
CA ASN A 157 0.21 9.16 -1.36
C ASN A 157 -0.45 10.46 -1.86
N LEU A 158 0.11 11.08 -2.91
CA LEU A 158 -0.42 12.33 -3.43
C LEU A 158 -1.78 12.15 -4.12
N LEU A 159 -1.89 11.19 -5.03
CA LEU A 159 -3.13 10.95 -5.76
C LEU A 159 -4.09 10.06 -4.98
N GLY A 160 -3.62 8.91 -4.48
CA GLY A 160 -4.47 7.90 -3.85
C GLY A 160 -4.94 8.26 -2.45
N SER A 161 -4.12 8.94 -1.66
CA SER A 161 -4.47 9.23 -0.26
C SER A 161 -4.90 10.68 -0.03
N PHE A 162 -4.40 11.64 -0.81
CA PHE A 162 -4.80 13.06 -0.68
C PHE A 162 -5.82 13.49 -1.73
N ALA A 163 -5.53 13.32 -3.03
CA ALA A 163 -6.42 13.82 -4.08
C ALA A 163 -7.72 13.01 -4.18
N ALA A 164 -7.68 11.69 -3.99
CA ALA A 164 -8.84 10.83 -4.13
C ALA A 164 -10.01 11.23 -3.20
N PRO A 165 -9.84 11.35 -1.87
CA PRO A 165 -10.94 11.74 -1.00
C PRO A 165 -11.47 13.13 -1.36
N VAL A 166 -10.61 14.11 -1.66
CA VAL A 166 -11.03 15.48 -1.94
C VAL A 166 -11.83 15.58 -3.24
N LEU A 167 -11.35 14.95 -4.32
CA LEU A 167 -11.98 15.04 -5.64
C LEU A 167 -13.21 14.12 -5.73
N LEU A 168 -13.08 12.85 -5.33
CA LEU A 168 -14.16 11.87 -5.53
C LEU A 168 -15.36 12.12 -4.61
N VAL A 169 -15.12 12.48 -3.33
CA VAL A 169 -16.22 12.79 -2.40
C VAL A 169 -16.96 14.07 -2.84
N GLY A 170 -16.22 15.10 -3.24
CA GLY A 170 -16.82 16.33 -3.77
C GLY A 170 -17.66 16.08 -5.01
N PHE A 171 -17.16 15.26 -5.93
CA PHE A 171 -17.87 14.87 -7.15
C PHE A 171 -19.11 14.00 -6.83
N ALA A 172 -18.97 13.02 -5.94
CA ALA A 172 -20.05 12.13 -5.54
C ALA A 172 -21.20 12.87 -4.83
N ALA A 173 -20.89 13.88 -4.03
CA ALA A 173 -21.89 14.70 -3.36
C ALA A 173 -22.75 15.50 -4.35
N ALA A 174 -22.21 15.88 -5.53
CA ALA A 174 -22.92 16.64 -6.54
C ALA A 174 -23.60 15.76 -7.59
N TRP A 175 -23.00 14.62 -7.96
CA TRP A 175 -23.36 13.87 -9.17
C TRP A 175 -23.64 12.38 -8.90
N GLY A 176 -23.51 11.92 -7.66
CA GLY A 176 -23.68 10.53 -7.24
C GLY A 176 -22.39 9.72 -7.30
N TRP A 177 -22.32 8.68 -6.46
CA TRP A 177 -21.12 7.84 -6.29
C TRP A 177 -20.82 6.98 -7.54
N GLN A 178 -21.84 6.58 -8.30
CA GLN A 178 -21.70 5.81 -9.53
C GLN A 178 -20.84 6.57 -10.54
N ARG A 179 -21.17 7.84 -10.76
CA ARG A 179 -20.42 8.72 -11.67
C ARG A 179 -19.02 9.04 -11.15
N ALA A 180 -18.83 9.05 -9.83
CA ALA A 180 -17.50 9.23 -9.24
C ALA A 180 -16.56 8.06 -9.56
N PHE A 181 -17.08 6.84 -9.65
CA PHE A 181 -16.28 5.68 -10.12
C PHE A 181 -15.97 5.77 -11.62
N PHE A 182 -16.87 6.29 -12.44
CA PHE A 182 -16.56 6.55 -13.85
C PHE A 182 -15.44 7.59 -13.99
N LEU A 183 -15.51 8.65 -13.18
CA LEU A 183 -14.42 9.64 -13.11
C LEU A 183 -13.11 9.01 -12.66
N ALA A 184 -13.13 8.10 -11.69
CA ALA A 184 -11.94 7.43 -11.16
C ALA A 184 -11.26 6.52 -12.21
N GLY A 185 -12.04 5.89 -13.10
CA GLY A 185 -11.51 5.01 -14.15
C GLY A 185 -10.83 5.77 -15.31
N ILE A 186 -11.24 7.01 -15.61
CA ILE A 186 -10.70 7.77 -16.76
C ILE A 186 -9.18 8.00 -16.66
N PRO A 187 -8.60 8.43 -15.53
CA PRO A 187 -7.16 8.64 -15.43
C PRO A 187 -6.34 7.38 -15.75
N GLY A 188 -6.86 6.19 -15.45
CA GLY A 188 -6.20 4.93 -15.77
C GLY A 188 -6.11 4.67 -17.27
N LEU A 189 -7.16 5.01 -18.04
CA LEU A 189 -7.11 4.93 -19.52
C LEU A 189 -6.06 5.90 -20.08
N VAL A 190 -5.99 7.11 -19.56
CA VAL A 190 -4.98 8.11 -19.95
C VAL A 190 -3.57 7.60 -19.59
N SER A 191 -3.40 7.03 -18.39
CA SER A 191 -2.13 6.44 -17.97
C SER A 191 -1.71 5.28 -18.87
N ALA A 192 -2.64 4.39 -19.25
CA ALA A 192 -2.36 3.30 -20.18
C ALA A 192 -1.87 3.84 -21.53
N TRP A 193 -2.50 4.87 -22.07
CA TRP A 193 -2.04 5.52 -23.29
C TRP A 193 -0.64 6.14 -23.15
N LEU A 194 -0.34 6.82 -22.04
CA LEU A 194 0.97 7.39 -21.76
C LEU A 194 2.05 6.29 -21.65
N LEU A 195 1.76 5.21 -20.93
CA LEU A 195 2.65 4.06 -20.82
C LEU A 195 2.91 3.41 -22.19
N TRP A 196 1.84 3.21 -22.97
CA TRP A 196 1.97 2.67 -24.34
C TRP A 196 2.86 3.54 -25.22
N ARG A 197 2.68 4.86 -25.15
CA ARG A 197 3.38 5.81 -26.05
C ARG A 197 4.85 6.04 -25.65
N PHE A 198 5.15 6.10 -24.36
CA PHE A 198 6.44 6.60 -23.88
C PHE A 198 7.32 5.57 -23.18
N VAL A 199 6.77 4.52 -22.58
CA VAL A 199 7.56 3.45 -21.95
C VAL A 199 7.99 2.47 -23.03
N ARG A 200 9.28 2.16 -23.07
CA ARG A 200 9.83 1.14 -23.98
C ARG A 200 9.79 -0.22 -23.29
N GLU A 201 9.60 -1.31 -24.07
CA GLU A 201 9.78 -2.66 -23.53
C GLU A 201 11.24 -2.81 -23.07
N PRO A 202 11.50 -3.13 -21.79
CA PRO A 202 12.85 -3.41 -21.35
C PRO A 202 13.39 -4.64 -22.11
N GLY A 203 14.64 -4.57 -22.56
CA GLY A 203 15.26 -5.72 -23.20
C GLY A 203 15.20 -6.99 -22.35
N SER A 204 15.30 -8.14 -22.98
CA SER A 204 15.11 -9.49 -22.38
C SER A 204 16.19 -9.91 -21.37
N ALA A 205 16.94 -8.96 -20.79
CA ALA A 205 17.85 -9.24 -19.70
C ALA A 205 17.03 -9.84 -18.53
N ALA A 206 17.04 -11.15 -18.46
CA ALA A 206 16.50 -11.87 -17.31
C ALA A 206 17.20 -11.28 -16.07
N ILE A 207 16.40 -10.70 -15.17
CA ILE A 207 16.89 -10.47 -13.80
C ILE A 207 17.11 -11.89 -13.28
N GLN A 208 18.32 -12.38 -13.41
CA GLN A 208 18.73 -13.63 -12.80
C GLN A 208 18.71 -13.39 -11.28
N SER A 209 17.54 -13.54 -10.69
CA SER A 209 17.50 -13.79 -9.26
C SER A 209 18.28 -15.09 -9.05
N PRO A 210 19.35 -15.07 -8.24
CA PRO A 210 20.10 -16.30 -7.99
C PRO A 210 19.09 -17.34 -7.48
N VAL A 211 18.91 -18.40 -8.27
CA VAL A 211 18.06 -19.54 -7.86
C VAL A 211 18.77 -20.17 -6.67
N LEU A 212 18.32 -19.79 -5.48
CA LEU A 212 18.82 -20.38 -4.26
C LEU A 212 18.44 -21.87 -4.27
N LYS A 213 19.43 -22.73 -4.30
CA LYS A 213 19.25 -24.21 -4.35
C LYS A 213 18.59 -24.77 -3.07
N GLU A 214 18.51 -23.98 -2.01
CA GLU A 214 17.89 -24.41 -0.75
C GLU A 214 16.35 -24.43 -0.84
N PRO A 215 15.68 -25.47 -0.31
CA PRO A 215 14.22 -25.52 -0.23
C PRO A 215 13.64 -24.30 0.52
N LEU A 216 12.51 -23.77 0.03
CA LEU A 216 11.86 -22.60 0.64
C LEU A 216 11.56 -22.80 2.13
N ALA A 217 11.10 -23.99 2.51
CA ALA A 217 10.78 -24.33 3.92
C ALA A 217 12.01 -24.21 4.82
N SER A 218 13.19 -24.66 4.36
CA SER A 218 14.45 -24.54 5.12
C SER A 218 14.83 -23.06 5.34
N ARG A 219 14.72 -22.25 4.27
CA ARG A 219 14.99 -20.81 4.33
C ARG A 219 14.04 -20.09 5.28
N LEU A 220 12.74 -20.36 5.20
CA LEU A 220 11.75 -19.81 6.10
C LEU A 220 12.03 -20.20 7.55
N GLY A 221 12.41 -21.45 7.81
CA GLY A 221 12.79 -21.92 9.14
C GLY A 221 14.02 -21.19 9.70
N GLN A 222 15.03 -20.92 8.87
CA GLN A 222 16.21 -20.14 9.27
C GLN A 222 15.85 -18.68 9.58
N ILE A 223 15.05 -18.04 8.72
CA ILE A 223 14.62 -16.64 8.89
C ILE A 223 13.80 -16.49 10.17
N MET A 224 12.83 -17.38 10.41
CA MET A 224 11.96 -17.31 11.59
C MET A 224 12.64 -17.60 12.92
N ARG A 225 13.88 -18.09 12.93
CA ARG A 225 14.70 -18.21 14.16
C ARG A 225 15.17 -16.84 14.69
N HIS A 226 15.23 -15.83 13.83
CA HIS A 226 15.60 -14.49 14.26
C HIS A 226 14.43 -13.80 14.95
N ARG A 227 14.60 -13.39 16.21
CA ARG A 227 13.58 -12.71 17.02
C ARG A 227 12.98 -11.49 16.31
N ASN A 228 13.82 -10.65 15.70
CA ASN A 228 13.35 -9.48 14.97
C ASN A 228 12.41 -9.86 13.81
N MET A 229 12.65 -10.99 13.14
CA MET A 229 11.79 -11.43 12.03
C MET A 229 10.38 -11.79 12.48
N VAL A 230 10.27 -12.54 13.58
CA VAL A 230 8.97 -12.91 14.18
C VAL A 230 8.21 -11.65 14.62
N LEU A 231 8.91 -10.75 15.32
CA LEU A 231 8.31 -9.50 15.80
C LEU A 231 7.89 -8.60 14.65
N CYS A 232 8.73 -8.44 13.62
CA CYS A 232 8.37 -7.67 12.44
C CYS A 232 7.17 -8.25 11.69
N ALA A 233 7.07 -9.59 11.58
CA ALA A 233 5.91 -10.23 10.96
C ALA A 233 4.61 -9.97 11.73
N ILE A 234 4.64 -10.06 13.06
CA ILE A 234 3.46 -9.77 13.90
C ILE A 234 3.13 -8.27 13.86
N ILE A 235 4.12 -7.38 13.99
CA ILE A 235 3.92 -5.94 13.88
C ILE A 235 3.36 -5.58 12.50
N SER A 236 3.80 -6.24 11.43
CA SER A 236 3.25 -6.06 10.08
C SER A 236 1.76 -6.39 10.04
N ILE A 237 1.33 -7.51 10.61
CA ILE A 237 -0.08 -7.87 10.69
C ILE A 237 -0.86 -6.76 11.42
N LEU A 238 -0.38 -6.29 12.57
CA LEU A 238 -1.07 -5.29 13.38
C LEU A 238 -1.18 -3.93 12.67
N LEU A 239 -0.09 -3.43 12.09
CA LEU A 239 -0.06 -2.11 11.48
C LEU A 239 -0.73 -2.09 10.09
N VAL A 240 -0.67 -3.17 9.32
CA VAL A 240 -1.47 -3.31 8.09
C VAL A 240 -2.95 -3.39 8.43
N SER A 241 -3.33 -4.14 9.49
CA SER A 241 -4.71 -4.16 9.99
C SER A 241 -5.20 -2.76 10.36
N TYR A 242 -4.40 -2.00 11.11
CA TYR A 242 -4.72 -0.62 11.47
C TYR A 242 -4.99 0.24 10.24
N LEU A 243 -4.10 0.17 9.24
CA LEU A 243 -4.21 0.94 8.02
C LEU A 243 -5.51 0.62 7.26
N VAL A 244 -5.79 -0.67 7.02
CA VAL A 244 -6.95 -1.08 6.22
C VAL A 244 -8.26 -0.84 6.96
N ILE A 245 -8.31 -1.04 8.28
CA ILE A 245 -9.48 -0.71 9.11
C ILE A 245 -9.75 0.79 9.07
N CYS A 246 -8.72 1.63 9.18
CA CYS A 246 -8.88 3.09 9.09
C CYS A 246 -9.50 3.50 7.75
N TRP A 247 -8.93 3.03 6.63
CA TRP A 247 -9.47 3.34 5.30
C TRP A 247 -10.92 2.87 5.13
N SER A 248 -11.27 1.70 5.67
CA SER A 248 -12.61 1.12 5.50
C SER A 248 -13.68 1.76 6.38
N PHE A 249 -13.35 2.15 7.61
CA PHE A 249 -14.35 2.51 8.61
C PHE A 249 -14.26 3.96 9.10
N ALA A 250 -13.13 4.66 9.01
CA ALA A 250 -13.05 6.04 9.47
C ALA A 250 -13.98 7.00 8.67
N PRO A 251 -14.12 6.89 7.32
CA PRO A 251 -15.08 7.71 6.59
C PRO A 251 -16.54 7.50 7.06
N LEU A 252 -16.92 6.24 7.31
CA LEU A 252 -18.25 5.89 7.82
C LEU A 252 -18.47 6.43 9.24
N PHE A 253 -17.50 6.26 10.13
CA PHE A 253 -17.58 6.74 11.50
C PHE A 253 -17.71 8.27 11.55
N LEU A 254 -16.87 8.97 10.79
CA LEU A 254 -16.90 10.45 10.74
C LEU A 254 -18.23 10.98 10.22
N THR A 255 -18.82 10.35 9.21
CA THR A 255 -20.07 10.82 8.61
C THR A 255 -21.31 10.35 9.37
N GLN A 256 -21.39 9.06 9.72
CA GLN A 256 -22.63 8.49 10.30
C GLN A 256 -22.73 8.65 11.82
N VAL A 257 -21.59 8.67 12.54
CA VAL A 257 -21.58 8.79 14.01
C VAL A 257 -21.25 10.21 14.45
N ARG A 258 -20.23 10.84 13.84
CA ARG A 258 -19.80 12.18 14.21
C ARG A 258 -20.53 13.29 13.45
N GLY A 259 -21.33 12.95 12.44
CA GLY A 259 -22.12 13.92 11.67
C GLY A 259 -21.29 14.90 10.83
N PHE A 260 -20.02 14.58 10.53
CA PHE A 260 -19.22 15.42 9.65
C PHE A 260 -19.81 15.45 8.24
N SER A 261 -19.79 16.63 7.62
CA SER A 261 -20.14 16.75 6.22
C SER A 261 -19.18 15.94 5.33
N PRO A 262 -19.61 15.47 4.15
CA PRO A 262 -18.70 14.78 3.22
C PRO A 262 -17.44 15.59 2.92
N ARG A 263 -17.54 16.91 2.81
CA ARG A 263 -16.41 17.81 2.59
C ARG A 263 -15.43 17.80 3.77
N SER A 264 -15.91 17.92 4.99
CA SER A 264 -15.03 17.89 6.18
C SER A 264 -14.38 16.53 6.35
N MET A 265 -15.12 15.44 6.15
CA MET A 265 -14.60 14.08 6.18
C MET A 265 -13.50 13.89 5.12
N SER A 266 -13.71 14.34 3.88
CA SER A 266 -12.71 14.18 2.82
C SER A 266 -11.41 14.93 3.10
N TRP A 267 -11.48 16.13 3.68
CA TRP A 267 -10.29 16.86 4.13
C TRP A 267 -9.55 16.16 5.26
N LEU A 268 -10.27 15.67 6.27
CA LEU A 268 -9.67 14.89 7.37
C LEU A 268 -8.98 13.64 6.83
N MET A 269 -9.61 12.90 5.94
CA MET A 269 -8.98 11.73 5.29
C MET A 269 -7.80 12.14 4.41
N GLY A 270 -7.89 13.28 3.71
CA GLY A 270 -6.78 13.81 2.91
C GLY A 270 -5.52 14.13 3.73
N THR A 271 -5.67 14.55 5.00
CA THR A 271 -4.49 14.80 5.87
C THR A 271 -3.66 13.55 6.09
N LEU A 272 -4.27 12.35 6.00
CA LEU A 272 -3.55 11.08 6.10
C LEU A 272 -2.56 10.90 4.94
N GLY A 273 -2.94 11.31 3.72
CA GLY A 273 -2.04 11.26 2.55
C GLY A 273 -0.84 12.21 2.70
N ILE A 274 -1.08 13.42 3.21
CA ILE A 274 0.01 14.37 3.50
C ILE A 274 0.92 13.81 4.59
N SER A 275 0.33 13.29 5.68
CA SER A 275 1.09 12.66 6.76
C SER A 275 1.95 11.51 6.24
N ALA A 276 1.38 10.57 5.48
CA ALA A 276 2.12 9.43 4.94
C ALA A 276 3.30 9.88 4.06
N THR A 277 3.11 10.92 3.23
CA THR A 277 4.18 11.45 2.39
C THR A 277 5.33 12.02 3.24
N VAL A 278 5.01 12.89 4.20
CA VAL A 278 6.03 13.56 5.03
C VAL A 278 6.72 12.56 5.96
N THR A 279 5.93 11.72 6.65
CA THR A 279 6.45 10.84 7.70
C THR A 279 7.24 9.65 7.16
N SER A 280 7.00 9.21 5.92
CA SER A 280 7.85 8.20 5.28
C SER A 280 9.32 8.60 5.23
N PHE A 281 9.61 9.89 5.01
CA PHE A 281 10.99 10.41 5.01
C PHE A 281 11.46 10.77 6.42
N VAL A 282 10.62 11.47 7.19
CA VAL A 282 11.00 11.97 8.52
C VAL A 282 11.25 10.84 9.50
N VAL A 283 10.34 9.87 9.59
CA VAL A 283 10.44 8.73 10.51
C VAL A 283 11.63 7.85 10.16
N SER A 284 11.84 7.56 8.88
CA SER A 284 13.01 6.81 8.42
C SER A 284 14.32 7.55 8.74
N GLY A 285 14.40 8.85 8.44
CA GLY A 285 15.60 9.66 8.72
C GLY A 285 15.90 9.81 10.23
N ILE A 286 14.86 9.93 11.06
CA ILE A 286 15.02 9.93 12.52
C ILE A 286 15.55 8.57 13.01
N SER A 287 15.03 7.48 12.45
CA SER A 287 15.44 6.13 12.84
C SER A 287 16.91 5.83 12.54
N ASP A 288 17.48 6.46 11.50
CA ASP A 288 18.90 6.34 11.18
C ASP A 288 19.79 6.98 12.25
N ARG A 289 19.29 8.02 12.95
CA ARG A 289 20.04 8.77 13.97
C ARG A 289 19.87 8.23 15.38
N ILE A 290 18.64 7.97 15.80
CA ILE A 290 18.34 7.59 17.20
C ILE A 290 18.16 6.08 17.40
N GLY A 291 18.09 5.31 16.32
CA GLY A 291 17.92 3.85 16.34
C GLY A 291 16.55 3.40 15.84
N ARG A 292 16.47 2.16 15.36
CA ARG A 292 15.24 1.55 14.82
C ARG A 292 14.21 1.32 15.92
N ARG A 293 14.63 0.69 17.01
CA ARG A 293 13.78 0.28 18.13
C ARG A 293 13.03 1.45 18.78
N PRO A 294 13.66 2.56 19.24
CA PRO A 294 12.94 3.66 19.88
C PRO A 294 11.93 4.33 18.94
N VAL A 295 12.24 4.44 17.65
CA VAL A 295 11.32 5.01 16.66
C VAL A 295 10.11 4.10 16.48
N MET A 296 10.31 2.78 16.36
CA MET A 296 9.22 1.80 16.29
C MET A 296 8.28 1.90 17.49
N ILE A 297 8.82 2.01 18.70
CA ILE A 297 8.04 2.12 19.93
C ILE A 297 7.22 3.41 19.95
N PHE A 298 7.92 4.55 19.85
CA PHE A 298 7.30 5.87 19.98
C PHE A 298 6.22 6.11 18.92
N THR A 299 6.54 5.82 17.65
CA THR A 299 5.62 6.11 16.54
C THR A 299 4.42 5.16 16.55
N SER A 300 4.58 3.91 17.00
CA SER A 300 3.44 2.99 17.17
C SER A 300 2.46 3.53 18.23
N TYR A 301 2.95 3.98 19.39
CA TYR A 301 2.09 4.59 20.40
C TYR A 301 1.48 5.92 19.95
N LEU A 302 2.20 6.70 19.15
CA LEU A 302 1.66 7.93 18.57
C LEU A 302 0.41 7.66 17.71
N GLY A 303 0.33 6.49 17.07
CA GLY A 303 -0.82 6.04 16.30
C GLY A 303 -2.14 6.03 17.06
N VAL A 304 -2.11 5.99 18.38
CA VAL A 304 -3.30 6.04 19.26
C VAL A 304 -4.05 7.37 19.16
N ILE A 305 -3.37 8.45 18.81
CA ILE A 305 -3.97 9.80 18.75
C ILE A 305 -5.11 9.86 17.73
N LEU A 306 -5.00 9.18 16.59
CA LEU A 306 -6.01 9.21 15.55
C LEU A 306 -7.34 8.59 15.99
N PRO A 307 -7.40 7.32 16.45
CA PRO A 307 -8.66 6.71 16.86
C PRO A 307 -9.25 7.42 18.09
N LEU A 308 -8.46 7.86 19.07
CA LEU A 308 -8.97 8.62 20.21
C LEU A 308 -9.47 10.00 19.81
N GLY A 309 -8.78 10.70 18.91
CA GLY A 309 -9.24 11.96 18.36
C GLY A 309 -10.57 11.81 17.62
N ALA A 310 -10.69 10.77 16.79
CA ALA A 310 -11.95 10.48 16.11
C ALA A 310 -13.08 10.16 17.09
N LEU A 311 -12.83 9.40 18.15
CA LEU A 311 -13.83 8.99 19.13
C LEU A 311 -14.31 10.14 20.04
N TYR A 312 -13.38 10.94 20.56
CA TYR A 312 -13.67 11.81 21.70
C TYR A 312 -13.48 13.30 21.46
N TYR A 313 -12.66 13.70 20.49
CA TYR A 313 -12.39 15.11 20.31
C TYR A 313 -13.56 15.85 19.66
N GLY A 314 -14.18 16.77 20.36
CA GLY A 314 -15.36 17.57 19.94
C GLY A 314 -15.06 19.02 19.54
N GLY A 315 -13.78 19.42 19.49
CA GLY A 315 -13.37 20.79 19.21
C GLY A 315 -13.17 21.10 17.73
N SER A 316 -12.24 21.99 17.43
CA SER A 316 -11.94 22.47 16.08
C SER A 316 -11.52 21.36 15.11
N THR A 317 -12.08 21.34 13.90
CA THR A 317 -11.70 20.40 12.83
C THR A 317 -10.21 20.50 12.46
N TRP A 318 -9.58 21.67 12.61
CA TRP A 318 -8.17 21.84 12.36
C TRP A 318 -7.28 21.10 13.38
N ILE A 319 -7.66 21.12 14.65
CA ILE A 319 -6.95 20.35 15.69
C ILE A 319 -7.15 18.86 15.46
N LEU A 320 -8.36 18.44 15.09
CA LEU A 320 -8.64 17.05 14.72
C LEU A 320 -7.80 16.64 13.50
N ALA A 321 -7.64 17.49 12.49
CA ALA A 321 -6.76 17.24 11.36
C ALA A 321 -5.30 17.08 11.78
N GLY A 322 -4.83 17.88 12.74
CA GLY A 322 -3.52 17.69 13.38
C GLY A 322 -3.40 16.34 14.09
N MET A 323 -4.42 15.92 14.84
CA MET A 323 -4.46 14.59 15.50
C MET A 323 -4.43 13.46 14.46
N PHE A 324 -5.14 13.60 13.35
CA PHE A 324 -5.09 12.66 12.22
C PHE A 324 -3.69 12.62 11.60
N PHE A 325 -3.08 13.79 11.36
CA PHE A 325 -1.73 13.89 10.80
C PHE A 325 -0.70 13.17 11.67
N PHE A 326 -0.64 13.49 12.96
CA PHE A 326 0.35 12.89 13.87
C PHE A 326 0.03 11.42 14.19
N GLY A 327 -1.23 11.06 14.35
CA GLY A 327 -1.64 9.67 14.57
C GLY A 327 -1.37 8.77 13.36
N TRP A 328 -1.42 9.32 12.14
CA TRP A 328 -1.09 8.58 10.92
C TRP A 328 0.41 8.46 10.65
N ALA A 329 1.24 9.16 11.42
CA ALA A 329 2.70 9.10 11.31
C ALA A 329 3.27 7.67 11.43
N LEU A 330 2.50 6.75 12.03
CA LEU A 330 2.85 5.32 12.09
C LEU A 330 3.07 4.69 10.69
N THR A 331 2.51 5.27 9.61
CA THR A 331 2.78 4.78 8.25
C THR A 331 4.23 4.97 7.84
N GLY A 332 4.95 5.91 8.45
CA GLY A 332 6.39 6.05 8.29
C GLY A 332 7.21 4.87 8.84
N LEU A 333 6.60 3.97 9.64
CA LEU A 333 7.24 2.75 10.11
C LEU A 333 7.28 1.63 9.07
N PHE A 334 6.43 1.69 8.03
CA PHE A 334 6.33 0.62 7.03
C PHE A 334 7.67 0.28 6.38
N PRO A 335 8.49 1.24 5.91
CA PRO A 335 9.83 0.95 5.41
C PRO A 335 10.75 0.29 6.45
N LEU A 336 10.56 0.58 7.73
CA LEU A 336 11.41 0.05 8.80
C LEU A 336 11.12 -1.42 9.07
N PHE A 337 9.88 -1.78 9.41
CA PHE A 337 9.56 -3.17 9.76
C PHE A 337 9.38 -4.10 8.56
N MET A 338 9.03 -3.59 7.36
CA MET A 338 8.93 -4.39 6.14
C MET A 338 10.24 -4.53 5.38
N GLY A 339 11.15 -3.58 5.53
CA GLY A 339 12.38 -3.49 4.74
C GLY A 339 13.64 -3.47 5.58
N THR A 340 13.87 -2.38 6.31
CA THR A 340 15.16 -2.09 6.95
C THR A 340 15.52 -3.10 8.05
N ILE A 341 14.67 -3.30 9.06
CA ILE A 341 14.94 -4.23 10.16
C ILE A 341 15.09 -5.68 9.66
N PRO A 342 14.20 -6.20 8.79
CA PRO A 342 14.40 -7.52 8.19
C PRO A 342 15.73 -7.65 7.45
N SER A 343 16.10 -6.68 6.61
CA SER A 343 17.35 -6.73 5.84
C SER A 343 18.61 -6.65 6.72
N GLU A 344 18.55 -5.90 7.82
CA GLU A 344 19.65 -5.79 8.79
C GLU A 344 19.73 -7.00 9.75
N SER A 345 18.68 -7.83 9.85
CA SER A 345 18.58 -8.94 10.80
C SER A 345 19.00 -10.29 10.24
N VAL A 346 19.08 -10.44 8.90
CA VAL A 346 19.40 -11.72 8.25
C VAL A 346 20.61 -11.60 7.32
N ALA A 347 21.21 -12.74 6.98
CA ALA A 347 22.31 -12.78 6.00
C ALA A 347 21.83 -12.27 4.62
N ALA A 348 22.71 -11.61 3.86
CA ALA A 348 22.41 -10.98 2.57
C ALA A 348 21.66 -11.90 1.59
N ARG A 349 22.00 -13.21 1.57
CA ARG A 349 21.32 -14.21 0.73
C ARG A 349 19.84 -14.43 1.06
N HIS A 350 19.37 -14.05 2.25
CA HIS A 350 17.99 -14.24 2.72
C HIS A 350 17.17 -12.93 2.79
N MET A 351 17.78 -11.77 2.54
CA MET A 351 17.14 -10.45 2.68
C MET A 351 15.81 -10.35 1.95
N THR A 352 15.79 -10.67 0.65
CA THR A 352 14.57 -10.57 -0.18
C THR A 352 13.45 -11.49 0.34
N THR A 353 13.80 -12.72 0.74
CA THR A 353 12.83 -13.68 1.30
C THR A 353 12.29 -13.18 2.64
N ALA A 354 13.14 -12.59 3.48
CA ALA A 354 12.76 -12.04 4.79
C ALA A 354 11.77 -10.86 4.63
N MET A 355 12.09 -9.92 3.74
CA MET A 355 11.20 -8.79 3.44
C MET A 355 9.85 -9.26 2.86
N ALA A 356 9.88 -10.18 1.90
CA ALA A 356 8.68 -10.74 1.30
C ALA A 356 7.81 -11.49 2.32
N LEU A 357 8.43 -12.19 3.27
CA LEU A 357 7.72 -12.88 4.35
C LEU A 357 6.97 -11.89 5.26
N VAL A 358 7.64 -10.83 5.70
CA VAL A 358 7.03 -9.82 6.59
C VAL A 358 5.92 -9.06 5.86
N MET A 359 6.15 -8.65 4.60
CA MET A 359 5.12 -8.00 3.78
C MET A 359 3.93 -8.93 3.54
N GLY A 360 4.19 -10.17 3.10
CA GLY A 360 3.15 -11.15 2.79
C GLY A 360 2.29 -11.53 4.00
N THR A 361 2.89 -11.70 5.18
CA THR A 361 2.11 -11.96 6.41
C THR A 361 1.23 -10.77 6.79
N GLY A 362 1.73 -9.55 6.66
CA GLY A 362 0.95 -8.33 6.89
C GLY A 362 -0.25 -8.23 5.95
N GLU A 363 -0.05 -8.41 4.65
CA GLU A 363 -1.11 -8.32 3.65
C GLU A 363 -2.16 -9.44 3.80
N VAL A 364 -1.74 -10.69 3.99
CA VAL A 364 -2.66 -11.83 4.11
C VAL A 364 -3.47 -11.78 5.40
N PHE A 365 -2.83 -11.61 6.54
CA PHE A 365 -3.53 -11.61 7.82
C PHE A 365 -4.08 -10.23 8.20
N GLY A 366 -3.34 -9.16 7.93
CA GLY A 366 -3.75 -7.80 8.20
C GLY A 366 -4.73 -7.25 7.15
N GLY A 367 -4.36 -7.34 5.87
CA GLY A 367 -5.15 -6.76 4.78
C GLY A 367 -6.42 -7.55 4.44
N VAL A 368 -6.39 -8.89 4.54
CA VAL A 368 -7.54 -9.74 4.16
C VAL A 368 -8.50 -9.98 5.33
N LEU A 369 -7.99 -10.37 6.50
CA LEU A 369 -8.88 -10.78 7.61
C LEU A 369 -9.41 -9.59 8.41
N SER A 370 -8.60 -8.57 8.66
CA SER A 370 -8.94 -7.52 9.62
C SER A 370 -10.15 -6.67 9.22
N PRO A 371 -10.38 -6.28 7.94
CA PRO A 371 -11.54 -5.47 7.60
C PRO A 371 -12.87 -6.20 7.82
N THR A 372 -12.92 -7.49 7.49
CA THR A 372 -14.11 -8.31 7.72
C THR A 372 -14.40 -8.46 9.20
N LEU A 373 -13.37 -8.73 10.02
CA LEU A 373 -13.52 -8.85 11.49
C LEU A 373 -13.94 -7.52 12.12
N ALA A 374 -13.37 -6.39 11.67
CA ALA A 374 -13.75 -5.07 12.13
C ALA A 374 -15.19 -4.71 11.73
N GLY A 375 -15.62 -5.10 10.52
CA GLY A 375 -17.00 -4.93 10.06
C GLY A 375 -18.00 -5.75 10.89
N TRP A 376 -17.67 -7.00 11.18
CA TRP A 376 -18.47 -7.84 12.07
C TRP A 376 -18.58 -7.27 13.51
N ALA A 377 -17.48 -6.75 14.04
CA ALA A 377 -17.48 -6.05 15.32
C ALA A 377 -18.34 -4.78 15.25
N ALA A 378 -18.29 -4.04 14.14
CA ALA A 378 -19.11 -2.84 13.94
C ALA A 378 -20.60 -3.15 13.83
N ASP A 379 -20.99 -4.29 13.25
CA ASP A 379 -22.41 -4.72 13.20
C ASP A 379 -22.96 -5.07 14.59
N ARG A 380 -22.11 -5.57 15.51
CA ARG A 380 -22.51 -5.94 16.88
C ARG A 380 -22.42 -4.81 17.90
N SER A 381 -21.39 -3.98 17.81
CA SER A 381 -21.03 -3.00 18.84
C SER A 381 -20.99 -1.55 18.32
N GLY A 382 -21.43 -1.33 17.07
CA GLY A 382 -21.43 -0.03 16.43
C GLY A 382 -20.10 0.37 15.80
N LEU A 383 -20.12 1.42 14.98
CA LEU A 383 -18.97 1.91 14.19
C LEU A 383 -17.79 2.44 15.04
N ALA A 384 -17.96 2.57 16.38
CA ALA A 384 -16.84 2.87 17.28
C ALA A 384 -15.91 1.67 17.48
N ALA A 385 -16.40 0.42 17.32
CA ALA A 385 -15.63 -0.79 17.55
C ALA A 385 -14.37 -0.90 16.66
N PRO A 386 -14.39 -0.62 15.33
CA PRO A 386 -13.20 -0.55 14.50
C PRO A 386 -12.12 0.40 15.03
N LEU A 387 -12.51 1.56 15.57
CA LEU A 387 -11.55 2.52 16.11
C LEU A 387 -10.91 2.02 17.42
N TRP A 388 -11.68 1.32 18.26
CA TRP A 388 -11.14 0.66 19.44
C TRP A 388 -10.20 -0.50 19.09
N ILE A 389 -10.50 -1.23 18.02
CA ILE A 389 -9.57 -2.23 17.48
C ILE A 389 -8.27 -1.55 17.04
N MET A 390 -8.34 -0.43 16.30
CA MET A 390 -7.16 0.34 15.90
C MET A 390 -6.33 0.80 17.11
N PHE A 391 -6.98 1.27 18.17
CA PHE A 391 -6.31 1.62 19.42
C PHE A 391 -5.53 0.44 19.99
N GLY A 392 -6.16 -0.73 20.13
CA GLY A 392 -5.53 -1.95 20.64
C GLY A 392 -4.35 -2.40 19.77
N LEU A 393 -4.49 -2.32 18.45
CA LEU A 393 -3.43 -2.68 17.50
C LEU A 393 -2.17 -1.81 17.68
N CYS A 394 -2.34 -0.49 17.87
CA CYS A 394 -1.21 0.43 18.12
C CYS A 394 -0.49 0.12 19.43
N ILE A 395 -1.25 -0.06 20.52
CA ILE A 395 -0.68 -0.41 21.83
C ILE A 395 0.09 -1.72 21.75
N THR A 396 -0.52 -2.74 21.13
CA THR A 396 0.12 -4.05 20.98
C THR A 396 1.38 -3.97 20.11
N ALA A 397 1.34 -3.24 19.00
CA ALA A 397 2.50 -3.05 18.13
C ALA A 397 3.65 -2.32 18.86
N GLY A 398 3.35 -1.24 19.59
CA GLY A 398 4.32 -0.51 20.40
C GLY A 398 4.93 -1.38 21.50
N THR A 399 4.12 -2.20 22.16
CA THR A 399 4.58 -3.14 23.19
C THR A 399 5.47 -4.24 22.62
N LEU A 400 5.11 -4.81 21.47
CA LEU A 400 5.95 -5.80 20.77
C LEU A 400 7.27 -5.19 20.28
N ALA A 401 7.26 -3.92 19.89
CA ALA A 401 8.46 -3.20 19.49
C ALA A 401 9.50 -3.05 20.63
N LEU A 402 9.08 -3.11 21.90
CA LEU A 402 9.99 -3.20 23.05
C LEU A 402 10.86 -4.45 23.01
N GLY A 403 10.37 -5.50 22.36
CA GLY A 403 11.08 -6.76 22.18
C GLY A 403 12.09 -6.77 21.02
N LEU A 404 12.10 -5.75 20.14
CA LEU A 404 13.04 -5.67 19.03
C LEU A 404 14.47 -5.48 19.54
N SER A 405 15.41 -6.17 18.92
CA SER A 405 16.85 -5.89 19.07
C SER A 405 17.19 -4.72 18.14
N GLU A 406 18.04 -3.79 18.62
CA GLU A 406 18.48 -2.65 17.82
C GLU A 406 19.36 -3.11 16.66
N THR A 407 19.08 -2.62 15.45
CA THR A 407 19.80 -3.00 14.23
C THR A 407 20.53 -1.83 13.58
N ALA A 408 20.28 -0.59 14.03
CA ALA A 408 20.91 0.59 13.44
C ALA A 408 22.45 0.56 13.61
N PRO A 409 23.23 0.72 12.52
CA PRO A 409 24.69 0.68 12.56
C PRO A 409 25.30 1.68 13.56
N VAL A 410 24.71 2.87 13.69
CA VAL A 410 25.17 3.92 14.62
C VAL A 410 25.13 3.50 16.09
N LYS A 411 24.29 2.52 16.45
CA LYS A 411 24.13 2.01 17.81
C LYS A 411 24.91 0.72 18.07
N GLN A 412 25.33 0.01 17.03
CA GLN A 412 26.13 -1.22 17.16
C GLN A 412 27.63 -0.94 17.36
N THR A 413 28.08 0.27 17.05
CA THR A 413 29.47 0.73 17.21
C THR A 413 29.75 1.37 18.57
N ARG A 414 28.78 1.41 19.48
CA ARG A 414 28.91 1.86 20.87
C ARG A 414 28.64 0.69 21.83
#